data_43ca4ae3f2617d800966dc62e2acfe74
#
_entry.id   43ca4ae3f2617d800966dc62e2acfe74
#
_cell.length_a   1.000
_cell.length_b   1.000
_cell.length_c   1.000
_cell.angle_alpha   90.00
_cell.angle_beta   90.00
_cell.angle_gamma   90.00
#
_symmetry.space_group_name_H-M   'P 1'
#
loop_
_entity.id
_entity.type
_entity.pdbx_description
1 polymer ?
#
loop_
_entity_poly.entity_id
_entity_poly.type
_entity_poly.pdbx_seq_one_letter_code
_entity_poly.pdbx_strand_id
1 'polypeptide(L)'
;MTIQDALKQKNMSIYRLAKASEVPYATVNDICNGKAQLEKCSAETIYRIAHALDTTMEELLAPCFLKRSSFENFKSTICHRVKEMGDIDFIAYTLESQEIRTYYDRKWYPESLYLLAMLDYISRENDIPLCDEYDDLRRCKLEKPVYPAGLRAVSAASKDKAVLHKAAMTAIPEFKRFNIIENEVRNVI
;
A
#
# COMPACT_ATOMS: atom_id res chain seq x y z
N MET A 1 -5.02 -4.50 8.75
CA MET A 1 -4.86 -3.40 9.75
C MET A 1 -3.60 -3.65 10.57
N THR A 2 -2.71 -2.65 10.74
CA THR A 2 -1.53 -2.79 11.62
C THR A 2 -1.90 -2.48 13.08
N ILE A 3 -1.06 -2.89 14.05
CA ILE A 3 -1.27 -2.51 15.47
C ILE A 3 -1.30 -0.98 15.62
N GLN A 4 -0.47 -0.26 14.87
CA GLN A 4 -0.43 1.21 14.94
C GLN A 4 -1.72 1.84 14.41
N ASP A 5 -2.31 1.27 13.36
CA ASP A 5 -3.61 1.74 12.83
C ASP A 5 -4.73 1.50 13.85
N ALA A 6 -4.75 0.32 14.47
CA ALA A 6 -5.72 0.00 15.52
C ALA A 6 -5.58 0.94 16.74
N LEU A 7 -4.36 1.26 17.15
CA LEU A 7 -4.09 2.23 18.22
C LEU A 7 -4.62 3.63 17.88
N LYS A 8 -4.39 4.09 16.64
CA LYS A 8 -4.88 5.39 16.17
C LYS A 8 -6.41 5.43 16.14
N GLN A 9 -7.06 4.42 15.54
CA GLN A 9 -8.53 4.33 15.48
C GLN A 9 -9.18 4.36 16.85
N LYS A 10 -8.57 3.66 17.84
CA LYS A 10 -9.08 3.61 19.22
C LYS A 10 -8.58 4.75 20.12
N ASN A 11 -7.80 5.66 19.59
CA ASN A 11 -7.14 6.71 20.39
C ASN A 11 -6.44 6.14 21.63
N MET A 12 -5.77 4.99 21.46
CA MET A 12 -5.14 4.22 22.52
C MET A 12 -3.62 4.37 22.48
N SER A 13 -2.99 4.62 23.62
CA SER A 13 -1.52 4.64 23.72
C SER A 13 -0.95 3.23 23.90
N ILE A 14 0.35 3.06 23.54
CA ILE A 14 1.07 1.80 23.76
C ILE A 14 1.00 1.35 25.24
N TYR A 15 1.08 2.29 26.18
CA TYR A 15 0.96 2.00 27.59
C TYR A 15 -0.43 1.44 27.95
N ARG A 16 -1.49 2.04 27.41
CA ARG A 16 -2.86 1.55 27.60
C ARG A 16 -3.07 0.16 27.01
N LEU A 17 -2.52 -0.08 25.80
CA LEU A 17 -2.57 -1.40 25.19
C LEU A 17 -1.86 -2.45 26.05
N ALA A 18 -0.65 -2.16 26.55
CA ALA A 18 0.08 -3.06 27.44
C ALA A 18 -0.73 -3.42 28.68
N LYS A 19 -1.37 -2.42 29.29
CA LYS A 19 -2.23 -2.63 30.48
C LYS A 19 -3.49 -3.43 30.15
N ALA A 20 -4.16 -3.13 29.05
CA ALA A 20 -5.40 -3.80 28.64
C ALA A 20 -5.17 -5.25 28.18
N SER A 21 -4.04 -5.52 27.52
CA SER A 21 -3.66 -6.86 27.05
C SER A 21 -2.96 -7.70 28.11
N GLU A 22 -2.58 -7.12 29.25
CA GLU A 22 -1.74 -7.76 30.27
C GLU A 22 -0.40 -8.30 29.73
N VAL A 23 0.07 -7.71 28.63
CA VAL A 23 1.39 -8.01 28.03
C VAL A 23 2.40 -6.99 28.56
N PRO A 24 3.64 -7.40 28.91
CA PRO A 24 4.65 -6.48 29.38
C PRO A 24 4.84 -5.30 28.45
N TYR A 25 4.94 -4.08 29.00
CA TYR A 25 5.08 -2.85 28.21
C TYR A 25 6.27 -2.92 27.24
N ALA A 26 7.41 -3.47 27.69
CA ALA A 26 8.59 -3.62 26.82
C ALA A 26 8.27 -4.44 25.56
N THR A 27 7.55 -5.56 25.71
CA THR A 27 7.13 -6.43 24.60
C THR A 27 6.21 -5.68 23.64
N VAL A 28 5.17 -5.02 24.15
CA VAL A 28 4.23 -4.25 23.29
C VAL A 28 4.95 -3.11 22.59
N ASN A 29 5.81 -2.39 23.30
CA ASN A 29 6.60 -1.30 22.73
C ASN A 29 7.56 -1.78 21.63
N ASP A 30 8.22 -2.92 21.81
CA ASP A 30 9.13 -3.48 20.81
C ASP A 30 8.37 -3.97 19.57
N ILE A 31 7.18 -4.55 19.73
CA ILE A 31 6.31 -4.91 18.61
C ILE A 31 5.86 -3.65 17.86
N CYS A 32 5.33 -2.65 18.56
CA CYS A 32 4.84 -1.42 17.94
C CYS A 32 5.94 -0.63 17.24
N ASN A 33 7.19 -0.71 17.70
CA ASN A 33 8.33 -0.04 17.06
C ASN A 33 9.08 -0.92 16.05
N GLY A 34 8.56 -2.10 15.73
CA GLY A 34 9.15 -3.02 14.74
C GLY A 34 10.47 -3.66 15.17
N LYS A 35 10.82 -3.60 16.46
CA LYS A 35 11.99 -4.28 17.03
C LYS A 35 11.72 -5.76 17.25
N ALA A 36 10.49 -6.13 17.57
CA ALA A 36 10.02 -7.50 17.65
C ALA A 36 8.99 -7.77 16.54
N GLN A 37 9.08 -8.94 15.91
CA GLN A 37 8.16 -9.37 14.87
C GLN A 37 6.94 -10.03 15.52
N LEU A 38 5.74 -9.51 15.24
CA LEU A 38 4.50 -9.97 15.84
C LEU A 38 4.26 -11.47 15.58
N GLU A 39 4.52 -11.92 14.35
CA GLU A 39 4.35 -13.31 13.93
C GLU A 39 5.31 -14.30 14.59
N LYS A 40 6.29 -13.80 15.34
CA LYS A 40 7.21 -14.62 16.16
C LYS A 40 6.86 -14.60 17.65
N CYS A 41 5.84 -13.86 18.04
CA CYS A 41 5.36 -13.85 19.40
C CYS A 41 4.57 -15.12 19.70
N SER A 42 4.41 -15.44 20.99
CA SER A 42 3.53 -16.55 21.40
C SER A 42 2.09 -16.29 21.00
N ALA A 43 1.35 -17.35 20.68
CA ALA A 43 -0.08 -17.25 20.38
C ALA A 43 -0.85 -16.52 21.48
N GLU A 44 -0.49 -16.75 22.76
CA GLU A 44 -1.08 -16.08 23.90
C GLU A 44 -0.85 -14.56 23.86
N THR A 45 0.36 -14.11 23.53
CA THR A 45 0.67 -12.67 23.40
C THR A 45 -0.16 -12.05 22.28
N ILE A 46 -0.26 -12.71 21.11
CA ILE A 46 -1.01 -12.23 19.97
C ILE A 46 -2.51 -12.17 20.30
N TYR A 47 -3.04 -13.21 20.94
CA TYR A 47 -4.43 -13.27 21.36
C TYR A 47 -4.79 -12.12 22.32
N ARG A 48 -3.98 -11.90 23.36
CA ARG A 48 -4.21 -10.82 24.34
C ARG A 48 -4.18 -9.44 23.69
N ILE A 49 -3.24 -9.20 22.78
CA ILE A 49 -3.15 -7.94 22.02
C ILE A 49 -4.37 -7.77 21.10
N ALA A 50 -4.74 -8.79 20.36
CA ALA A 50 -5.90 -8.76 19.46
C ALA A 50 -7.20 -8.48 20.24
N HIS A 51 -7.40 -9.19 21.37
CA HIS A 51 -8.56 -8.98 22.23
C HIS A 51 -8.62 -7.55 22.82
N ALA A 52 -7.49 -7.00 23.26
CA ALA A 52 -7.41 -5.64 23.77
C ALA A 52 -7.66 -4.58 22.69
N LEU A 53 -7.40 -4.92 21.43
CA LEU A 53 -7.67 -4.09 20.25
C LEU A 53 -9.04 -4.36 19.61
N ASP A 54 -9.85 -5.28 20.17
CA ASP A 54 -11.18 -5.64 19.65
C ASP A 54 -11.10 -6.10 18.16
N THR A 55 -10.11 -6.92 17.86
CA THR A 55 -9.83 -7.48 16.54
C THR A 55 -9.53 -8.97 16.67
N THR A 56 -9.41 -9.67 15.56
CA THR A 56 -9.02 -11.10 15.56
C THR A 56 -7.50 -11.26 15.43
N MET A 57 -6.98 -12.43 15.85
CA MET A 57 -5.57 -12.76 15.62
C MET A 57 -5.23 -12.78 14.14
N GLU A 58 -6.15 -13.28 13.31
CA GLU A 58 -6.02 -13.39 11.87
C GLU A 58 -5.90 -12.00 11.22
N GLU A 59 -6.77 -11.06 11.59
CA GLU A 59 -6.70 -9.68 11.10
C GLU A 59 -5.41 -8.97 11.51
N LEU A 60 -4.94 -9.22 12.73
CA LEU A 60 -3.72 -8.65 13.25
C LEU A 60 -2.47 -9.23 12.59
N LEU A 61 -2.49 -10.53 12.25
CA LEU A 61 -1.38 -11.25 11.63
C LEU A 61 -1.39 -11.17 10.09
N ALA A 62 -2.53 -10.99 9.45
CA ALA A 62 -2.64 -10.94 7.99
C ALA A 62 -1.58 -10.02 7.34
N PRO A 63 -1.32 -8.80 7.84
CA PRO A 63 -0.25 -7.97 7.33
C PRO A 63 1.14 -8.60 7.42
N CYS A 64 1.43 -9.44 8.40
CA CYS A 64 2.76 -10.05 8.58
C CYS A 64 3.06 -11.12 7.51
N PHE A 65 2.03 -11.76 6.96
CA PHE A 65 2.15 -12.83 5.97
C PHE A 65 1.98 -12.37 4.53
N LEU A 66 1.71 -11.09 4.29
CA LEU A 66 1.70 -10.55 2.93
C LEU A 66 3.08 -10.74 2.28
N LYS A 67 3.13 -11.57 1.24
CA LYS A 67 4.33 -11.78 0.43
C LYS A 67 4.40 -10.69 -0.64
N ARG A 68 5.56 -10.02 -0.74
CA ARG A 68 5.81 -9.09 -1.82
C ARG A 68 5.92 -9.85 -3.14
N SER A 69 5.02 -9.60 -4.08
CA SER A 69 5.12 -10.08 -5.46
C SER A 69 6.08 -9.21 -6.28
N SER A 70 6.36 -9.59 -7.51
CA SER A 70 7.03 -8.68 -8.43
C SER A 70 6.13 -7.45 -8.68
N PHE A 71 6.74 -6.30 -8.92
CA PHE A 71 5.97 -5.06 -9.17
C PHE A 71 5.04 -5.19 -10.38
N GLU A 72 5.44 -5.90 -11.43
CA GLU A 72 4.57 -6.15 -12.60
C GLU A 72 3.35 -7.02 -12.23
N ASN A 73 3.54 -8.08 -11.42
CA ASN A 73 2.42 -8.88 -10.94
C ASN A 73 1.49 -8.05 -10.04
N PHE A 74 2.04 -7.20 -9.20
CA PHE A 74 1.26 -6.29 -8.38
C PHE A 74 0.40 -5.36 -9.24
N LYS A 75 0.98 -4.71 -10.24
CA LYS A 75 0.24 -3.85 -11.18
C LYS A 75 -0.89 -4.60 -11.87
N SER A 76 -0.60 -5.79 -12.39
CA SER A 76 -1.61 -6.65 -13.02
C SER A 76 -2.76 -6.96 -12.05
N THR A 77 -2.44 -7.33 -10.80
CA THR A 77 -3.45 -7.60 -9.78
C THR A 77 -4.34 -6.38 -9.50
N ILE A 78 -3.75 -5.17 -9.41
CA ILE A 78 -4.54 -3.95 -9.19
C ILE A 78 -5.44 -3.64 -10.38
N CYS A 79 -4.92 -3.75 -11.61
CA CYS A 79 -5.73 -3.54 -12.82
C CYS A 79 -6.90 -4.54 -12.93
N HIS A 80 -6.67 -5.83 -12.61
CA HIS A 80 -7.74 -6.83 -12.56
C HIS A 80 -8.77 -6.50 -11.49
N ARG A 81 -8.32 -6.08 -10.30
CA ARG A 81 -9.21 -5.66 -9.21
C ARG A 81 -10.14 -4.52 -9.65
N VAL A 82 -9.62 -3.49 -10.32
CA VAL A 82 -10.45 -2.40 -10.87
C VAL A 82 -11.48 -2.96 -11.86
N LYS A 83 -11.06 -3.86 -12.76
CA LYS A 83 -11.94 -4.45 -13.79
C LYS A 83 -13.04 -5.32 -13.18
N GLU A 84 -12.73 -6.08 -12.15
CA GLU A 84 -13.67 -7.03 -11.51
C GLU A 84 -14.65 -6.34 -10.57
N MET A 85 -14.18 -5.38 -9.79
CA MET A 85 -15.01 -4.68 -8.80
C MET A 85 -15.80 -3.52 -9.42
N GLY A 86 -15.25 -2.89 -10.47
CA GLY A 86 -15.70 -1.59 -10.96
C GLY A 86 -15.09 -0.43 -10.17
N ASP A 87 -15.19 0.75 -10.75
CA ASP A 87 -14.48 1.94 -10.27
C ASP A 87 -14.88 2.35 -8.85
N ILE A 88 -16.17 2.39 -8.56
CA ILE A 88 -16.69 2.91 -7.28
C ILE A 88 -16.34 1.95 -6.13
N ASP A 89 -16.57 0.66 -6.33
CA ASP A 89 -16.26 -0.35 -5.31
C ASP A 89 -14.76 -0.46 -5.10
N PHE A 90 -13.94 -0.28 -6.15
CA PHE A 90 -12.49 -0.21 -6.02
C PHE A 90 -12.04 0.97 -5.15
N ILE A 91 -12.64 2.16 -5.32
CA ILE A 91 -12.34 3.33 -4.49
C ILE A 91 -12.69 3.03 -3.03
N ALA A 92 -13.92 2.57 -2.76
CA ALA A 92 -14.38 2.26 -1.41
C ALA A 92 -13.47 1.21 -0.74
N TYR A 93 -13.23 0.09 -1.42
CA TYR A 93 -12.35 -0.96 -0.93
C TYR A 93 -10.93 -0.46 -0.61
N THR A 94 -10.35 0.34 -1.51
CA THR A 94 -8.97 0.83 -1.34
C THR A 94 -8.84 1.76 -0.15
N LEU A 95 -9.86 2.58 0.11
CA LEU A 95 -9.91 3.46 1.27
C LEU A 95 -10.11 2.67 2.58
N GLU A 96 -11.01 1.69 2.58
CA GLU A 96 -11.31 0.88 3.76
C GLU A 96 -10.17 -0.07 4.14
N SER A 97 -9.52 -0.68 3.15
CA SER A 97 -8.47 -1.69 3.38
C SER A 97 -7.16 -1.14 3.94
N GLN A 98 -6.93 0.17 3.81
CA GLN A 98 -5.68 0.84 4.22
C GLN A 98 -4.41 0.21 3.60
N GLU A 99 -4.54 -0.49 2.47
CA GLU A 99 -3.42 -1.16 1.81
C GLU A 99 -2.31 -0.19 1.41
N ILE A 100 -2.65 1.03 0.98
CA ILE A 100 -1.69 2.08 0.59
C ILE A 100 -0.72 2.35 1.74
N ARG A 101 -1.25 2.61 2.93
CA ARG A 101 -0.45 2.88 4.13
C ARG A 101 0.33 1.66 4.56
N THR A 102 -0.30 0.49 4.53
CA THR A 102 0.34 -0.79 4.86
C THR A 102 1.57 -1.07 3.98
N TYR A 103 1.48 -0.83 2.67
CA TYR A 103 2.62 -0.99 1.77
C TYR A 103 3.70 0.07 2.02
N TYR A 104 3.31 1.32 2.29
CA TYR A 104 4.25 2.40 2.58
C TYR A 104 5.09 2.13 3.84
N ASP A 105 4.44 1.72 4.92
CA ASP A 105 5.09 1.40 6.21
C ASP A 105 6.04 0.21 6.10
N ARG A 106 5.78 -0.70 5.15
CA ARG A 106 6.68 -1.82 4.78
C ARG A 106 7.83 -1.41 3.87
N LYS A 107 7.93 -0.13 3.51
CA LYS A 107 8.90 0.38 2.54
C LYS A 107 8.74 -0.23 1.14
N TRP A 108 7.53 -0.68 0.79
CA TRP A 108 7.16 -1.11 -0.55
C TRP A 108 6.64 0.11 -1.33
N TYR A 109 7.52 1.10 -1.44
CA TYR A 109 7.15 2.40 -2.00
C TYR A 109 6.58 2.35 -3.42
N PRO A 110 7.13 1.55 -4.36
CA PRO A 110 6.54 1.45 -5.70
C PRO A 110 5.08 0.96 -5.66
N GLU A 111 4.78 -0.07 -4.87
CA GLU A 111 3.45 -0.65 -4.73
C GLU A 111 2.47 0.33 -4.07
N SER A 112 2.89 0.96 -2.97
CA SER A 112 2.09 1.96 -2.26
C SER A 112 1.74 3.14 -3.17
N LEU A 113 2.74 3.73 -3.82
CA LEU A 113 2.54 4.91 -4.67
C LEU A 113 1.82 4.58 -5.97
N TYR A 114 1.95 3.35 -6.49
CA TYR A 114 1.16 2.87 -7.63
C TYR A 114 -0.33 2.75 -7.26
N LEU A 115 -0.63 2.14 -6.11
CA LEU A 115 -2.02 1.99 -5.65
C LEU A 115 -2.66 3.36 -5.37
N LEU A 116 -1.91 4.30 -4.76
CA LEU A 116 -2.38 5.68 -4.57
C LEU A 116 -2.61 6.40 -5.91
N ALA A 117 -1.71 6.22 -6.88
CA ALA A 117 -1.89 6.78 -8.22
C ALA A 117 -3.13 6.22 -8.91
N MET A 118 -3.39 4.91 -8.77
CA MET A 118 -4.59 4.27 -9.31
C MET A 118 -5.85 4.81 -8.65
N LEU A 119 -5.86 4.94 -7.31
CA LEU A 119 -6.97 5.54 -6.57
C LEU A 119 -7.26 6.96 -7.06
N ASP A 120 -6.24 7.82 -7.15
CA ASP A 120 -6.38 9.21 -7.60
C ASP A 120 -6.87 9.29 -9.07
N TYR A 121 -6.34 8.41 -9.94
CA TYR A 121 -6.75 8.33 -11.34
C TYR A 121 -8.22 7.92 -11.48
N ILE A 122 -8.64 6.85 -10.81
CA ILE A 122 -10.02 6.36 -10.87
C ILE A 122 -10.98 7.39 -10.24
N SER A 123 -10.59 8.03 -9.14
CA SER A 123 -11.38 9.11 -8.51
C SER A 123 -11.61 10.27 -9.49
N ARG A 124 -10.56 10.73 -10.20
CA ARG A 124 -10.70 11.79 -11.22
C ARG A 124 -11.59 11.38 -12.38
N GLU A 125 -11.46 10.16 -12.89
CA GLU A 125 -12.29 9.67 -14.00
C GLU A 125 -13.79 9.59 -13.63
N ASN A 126 -14.12 9.55 -12.34
CA ASN A 126 -15.49 9.46 -11.81
C ASN A 126 -15.94 10.72 -11.07
N ASP A 127 -15.21 11.84 -11.18
CA ASP A 127 -15.52 13.12 -10.51
C ASP A 127 -15.65 12.98 -8.98
N ILE A 128 -14.91 12.04 -8.36
CA ILE A 128 -14.89 11.83 -6.93
C ILE A 128 -13.74 12.64 -6.31
N PRO A 129 -13.99 13.41 -5.23
CA PRO A 129 -12.94 14.15 -4.54
C PRO A 129 -11.82 13.23 -4.03
N LEU A 130 -10.58 13.72 -4.07
CA LEU A 130 -9.44 12.99 -3.52
C LEU A 130 -9.55 12.91 -1.99
N CYS A 131 -9.20 11.76 -1.44
CA CYS A 131 -9.13 11.56 0.01
C CYS A 131 -7.91 12.29 0.61
N ASP A 132 -8.11 13.17 1.58
CA ASP A 132 -7.05 13.96 2.22
C ASP A 132 -6.09 13.12 3.08
N GLU A 133 -6.50 11.91 3.48
CA GLU A 133 -5.71 11.01 4.33
C GLU A 133 -4.32 10.69 3.76
N TYR A 134 -4.17 10.76 2.42
CA TYR A 134 -2.91 10.43 1.73
C TYR A 134 -2.14 11.66 1.20
N ASP A 135 -2.43 12.87 1.66
CA ASP A 135 -1.78 14.10 1.20
C ASP A 135 -0.28 14.13 1.46
N ASP A 136 0.16 13.51 2.56
CA ASP A 136 1.57 13.34 2.87
C ASP A 136 2.27 12.44 1.84
N LEU A 137 1.62 11.33 1.42
CA LEU A 137 2.14 10.39 0.43
C LEU A 137 2.14 10.98 -0.98
N ARG A 138 1.18 11.86 -1.32
CA ARG A 138 1.13 12.56 -2.61
C ARG A 138 2.33 13.48 -2.85
N ARG A 139 3.06 13.86 -1.79
CA ARG A 139 4.30 14.64 -1.85
C ARG A 139 5.54 13.76 -2.05
N CYS A 140 5.41 12.45 -1.90
CA CYS A 140 6.51 11.51 -2.11
C CYS A 140 6.80 11.30 -3.59
N LYS A 141 8.03 10.86 -3.90
CA LYS A 141 8.45 10.54 -5.25
C LYS A 141 9.51 9.47 -5.22
N LEU A 142 9.45 8.50 -6.13
CA LEU A 142 10.51 7.50 -6.29
C LEU A 142 11.77 8.17 -6.82
N GLU A 143 12.94 7.77 -6.31
CA GLU A 143 14.24 8.32 -6.72
C GLU A 143 14.52 8.10 -8.20
N LYS A 144 14.11 6.93 -8.72
CA LYS A 144 14.32 6.54 -10.12
C LYS A 144 12.97 6.31 -10.80
N PRO A 145 12.83 6.73 -12.09
CA PRO A 145 11.61 6.45 -12.82
C PRO A 145 11.43 4.95 -13.03
N VAL A 146 10.20 4.49 -12.79
CA VAL A 146 9.77 3.12 -13.01
C VAL A 146 8.98 3.07 -14.31
N TYR A 147 9.47 2.31 -15.27
CA TYR A 147 8.82 2.11 -16.56
C TYR A 147 8.23 0.71 -16.66
N PRO A 148 7.14 0.52 -17.43
CA PRO A 148 6.62 -0.81 -17.76
C PRO A 148 7.72 -1.71 -18.35
N ALA A 149 7.67 -3.00 -17.99
CA ALA A 149 8.68 -3.97 -18.45
C ALA A 149 8.80 -4.04 -19.97
N GLY A 150 7.66 -3.96 -20.68
CA GLY A 150 7.64 -3.93 -22.14
C GLY A 150 8.40 -2.75 -22.74
N LEU A 151 8.21 -1.54 -22.22
CA LEU A 151 8.94 -0.35 -22.69
C LEU A 151 10.43 -0.45 -22.41
N ARG A 152 10.82 -1.00 -21.26
CA ARG A 152 12.24 -1.24 -20.95
C ARG A 152 12.87 -2.24 -21.90
N ALA A 153 12.14 -3.32 -22.22
CA ALA A 153 12.59 -4.33 -23.18
C ALA A 153 12.78 -3.74 -24.59
N VAL A 154 11.80 -2.97 -25.07
CA VAL A 154 11.89 -2.27 -26.37
C VAL A 154 13.08 -1.31 -26.39
N SER A 155 13.25 -0.47 -25.37
CA SER A 155 14.38 0.47 -25.29
C SER A 155 15.72 -0.24 -25.22
N ALA A 156 15.82 -1.38 -24.55
CA ALA A 156 17.04 -2.18 -24.49
C ALA A 156 17.37 -2.84 -25.84
N ALA A 157 16.35 -3.40 -26.51
CA ALA A 157 16.50 -4.08 -27.79
C ALA A 157 16.90 -3.11 -28.92
N SER A 158 16.23 -1.93 -28.97
CA SER A 158 16.49 -0.92 -29.99
C SER A 158 17.71 -0.03 -29.67
N LYS A 159 18.23 -0.10 -28.44
CA LYS A 159 19.24 0.84 -27.89
C LYS A 159 18.80 2.30 -27.96
N ASP A 160 17.49 2.54 -28.09
CA ASP A 160 16.90 3.87 -28.22
C ASP A 160 16.20 4.26 -26.90
N LYS A 161 16.70 5.33 -26.27
CA LYS A 161 16.11 5.92 -25.07
C LYS A 161 14.96 6.89 -25.36
N ALA A 162 14.78 7.30 -26.62
CA ALA A 162 13.70 8.22 -27.00
C ALA A 162 12.32 7.61 -26.75
N VAL A 163 12.20 6.27 -26.84
CA VAL A 163 10.97 5.53 -26.50
C VAL A 163 10.54 5.79 -25.06
N LEU A 164 11.50 5.74 -24.11
CA LEU A 164 11.22 6.00 -22.70
C LEU A 164 10.84 7.46 -22.45
N HIS A 165 11.52 8.38 -23.12
CA HIS A 165 11.23 9.80 -23.01
C HIS A 165 9.83 10.12 -23.55
N LYS A 166 9.46 9.58 -24.72
CA LYS A 166 8.13 9.75 -25.31
C LYS A 166 7.04 9.20 -24.38
N ALA A 167 7.24 8.01 -23.82
CA ALA A 167 6.30 7.42 -22.85
C ALA A 167 6.13 8.30 -21.60
N ALA A 168 7.22 8.88 -21.09
CA ALA A 168 7.16 9.77 -19.93
C ALA A 168 6.43 11.10 -20.23
N MET A 169 6.42 11.55 -21.48
CA MET A 169 5.68 12.77 -21.87
C MET A 169 4.16 12.55 -21.82
N THR A 170 3.70 11.39 -22.26
CA THR A 170 2.28 11.04 -22.37
C THR A 170 1.75 10.23 -21.18
N ALA A 171 2.56 10.04 -20.14
CA ALA A 171 2.17 9.28 -18.96
C ALA A 171 1.02 9.94 -18.21
N ILE A 172 0.16 9.11 -17.63
CA ILE A 172 -0.96 9.51 -16.79
C ILE A 172 -0.43 10.37 -15.62
N PRO A 173 -0.97 11.59 -15.40
CA PRO A 173 -0.42 12.55 -14.44
C PRO A 173 -0.28 12.02 -13.03
N GLU A 174 -1.25 11.25 -12.55
CA GLU A 174 -1.29 10.68 -11.21
C GLU A 174 -0.11 9.74 -10.96
N PHE A 175 0.23 8.90 -11.93
CA PHE A 175 1.39 8.00 -11.85
C PHE A 175 2.71 8.74 -12.04
N LYS A 176 2.76 9.66 -13.01
CA LYS A 176 3.94 10.47 -13.29
C LYS A 176 4.40 11.30 -12.11
N ARG A 177 3.48 11.79 -11.28
CA ARG A 177 3.74 12.50 -10.02
C ARG A 177 4.74 11.71 -9.15
N PHE A 178 4.56 10.40 -9.07
CA PHE A 178 5.39 9.51 -8.26
C PHE A 178 6.62 8.94 -8.98
N ASN A 179 6.91 9.41 -10.19
CA ASN A 179 7.97 8.87 -11.03
C ASN A 179 7.67 7.44 -11.57
N ILE A 180 6.39 7.09 -11.65
CA ILE A 180 5.91 5.85 -12.28
C ILE A 180 5.35 6.22 -13.65
N ILE A 181 5.81 5.54 -14.69
CA ILE A 181 5.44 5.86 -16.07
C ILE A 181 4.42 4.83 -16.53
N GLU A 182 3.16 5.21 -16.56
CA GLU A 182 2.04 4.41 -17.07
C GLU A 182 1.23 5.25 -18.05
N ASN A 183 0.92 4.68 -19.21
CA ASN A 183 0.15 5.35 -20.25
C ASN A 183 -1.23 4.72 -20.43
N GLU A 184 -1.40 3.50 -19.93
CA GLU A 184 -2.63 2.72 -20.00
C GLU A 184 -2.70 1.78 -18.80
N VAL A 185 -3.79 1.83 -18.04
CA VAL A 185 -3.98 1.02 -16.83
C VAL A 185 -5.31 0.25 -16.80
N ARG A 186 -6.17 0.45 -17.81
CA ARG A 186 -7.47 -0.21 -17.89
C ARG A 186 -7.48 -1.45 -18.80
N ASN A 187 -6.58 -1.51 -19.78
CA ASN A 187 -6.48 -2.63 -20.72
C ASN A 187 -5.60 -3.73 -20.12
N VAL A 188 -6.21 -4.61 -19.36
CA VAL A 188 -5.59 -5.84 -18.88
C VAL A 188 -5.94 -6.94 -19.87
N ILE A 189 -4.92 -7.51 -20.52
CA ILE A 189 -5.05 -8.69 -21.38
C ILE A 189 -5.06 -9.93 -20.50
#